data_99dccf1bc15ef2d3ccd0cc7ff244f775
#
_entry.id   99dccf1bc15ef2d3ccd0cc7ff244f775
#
_cell.length_a   1.000
_cell.length_b   1.000
_cell.length_c   1.000
_cell.angle_alpha   90.00
_cell.angle_beta   90.00
_cell.angle_gamma   90.00
#
_symmetry.space_group_name_H-M   'P 1'
#
loop_
_entity.id
_entity.type
_entity.pdbx_description
1 polymer ?
#
loop_
_entity_poly.entity_id
_entity_poly.type
_entity_poly.pdbx_seq_one_letter_code
_entity_poly.pdbx_strand_id
1 'polypeptide(L)'
;MENLFTTKEEKTKLSLTQIDNVNLNNITRAGFYVSSGWGNNISGLPQELDNNDSRAFYLVVFSLESGSYCQQILYSFKGLIFYRATSSSNSPFDQWRKINLI
;
A
#
# COMPACT_ATOMS: atom_id res chain seq x y z
N MET A 1 -2.90 27.57 22.18
CA MET A 1 -3.72 27.70 20.97
C MET A 1 -2.90 27.62 19.70
N GLU A 2 -1.74 28.26 19.64
CA GLU A 2 -0.90 28.13 18.45
C GLU A 2 -0.53 26.70 18.20
N ASN A 3 -0.22 25.96 19.26
CA ASN A 3 0.17 24.57 19.12
C ASN A 3 -0.94 23.75 18.49
N LEU A 4 -2.18 24.12 18.77
CA LEU A 4 -3.30 23.42 18.20
C LEU A 4 -3.35 23.60 16.68
N PHE A 5 -3.09 24.80 16.20
CA PHE A 5 -3.10 25.05 14.77
C PHE A 5 -1.93 24.38 14.07
N THR A 6 -0.75 24.46 14.66
CA THR A 6 0.42 23.79 14.08
C THR A 6 0.22 22.29 14.02
N THR A 7 -0.30 21.72 15.10
CA THR A 7 -0.58 20.30 15.15
C THR A 7 -1.62 19.91 14.12
N LYS A 8 -2.63 20.75 13.93
CA LYS A 8 -3.65 20.49 12.94
C LYS A 8 -3.10 20.47 11.54
N GLU A 9 -2.21 21.39 11.22
CA GLU A 9 -1.57 21.41 9.91
C GLU A 9 -0.75 20.15 9.68
N GLU A 10 0.00 19.73 10.68
CA GLU A 10 0.78 18.52 10.57
C GLU A 10 -0.11 17.29 10.37
N LYS A 11 -1.25 17.25 11.08
CA LYS A 11 -2.17 16.13 10.98
C LYS A 11 -2.89 16.05 9.64
N THR A 12 -2.98 17.17 8.92
CA THR A 12 -3.61 17.14 7.61
C THR A 12 -2.68 16.64 6.52
N LYS A 13 -1.40 16.59 6.80
CA LYS A 13 -0.44 16.03 5.83
C LYS A 13 -0.54 14.52 5.84
N LEU A 14 -0.65 13.95 4.66
CA LEU A 14 -0.63 12.51 4.53
C LEU A 14 0.78 12.01 4.84
N SER A 15 0.87 11.13 5.83
CA SER A 15 2.14 10.55 6.22
C SER A 15 2.34 9.23 5.50
N LEU A 16 3.35 9.17 4.66
CA LEU A 16 3.68 7.97 3.90
C LEU A 16 4.92 7.31 4.48
N THR A 17 4.79 6.02 4.74
CA THR A 17 5.93 5.21 5.18
C THR A 17 6.61 4.64 3.96
N GLN A 18 7.88 4.98 3.77
CA GLN A 18 8.64 4.43 2.66
C GLN A 18 9.01 2.98 2.97
N ILE A 19 8.77 2.10 2.02
CA ILE A 19 9.09 0.67 2.18
C ILE A 19 10.09 0.25 1.13
N ASP A 20 10.99 -0.65 1.54
CA ASP A 20 12.04 -1.15 0.69
C ASP A 20 12.38 -2.58 1.13
N ASN A 21 12.81 -3.38 0.17
CA ASN A 21 13.33 -4.71 0.46
C ASN A 21 12.33 -5.58 1.22
N VAL A 22 11.08 -5.53 0.82
CA VAL A 22 10.00 -6.24 1.49
C VAL A 22 9.13 -6.99 0.48
N ASN A 23 8.39 -7.95 1.00
CA ASN A 23 7.30 -8.60 0.27
C ASN A 23 6.00 -7.98 0.77
N LEU A 24 5.15 -7.53 -0.16
CA LEU A 24 3.89 -6.90 0.23
C LEU A 24 2.96 -7.82 1.00
N ASN A 25 3.18 -9.13 0.91
CA ASN A 25 2.42 -10.07 1.75
C ASN A 25 2.65 -9.84 3.23
N ASN A 26 3.73 -9.18 3.59
CA ASN A 26 4.08 -8.92 4.98
C ASN A 26 3.68 -7.52 5.44
N ILE A 27 3.10 -6.71 4.58
CA ILE A 27 2.65 -5.37 4.93
C ILE A 27 1.18 -5.47 5.34
N THR A 28 0.96 -5.84 6.58
CA THR A 28 -0.38 -6.08 7.11
C THR A 28 -0.83 -5.04 8.11
N ARG A 29 0.04 -4.14 8.50
CA ARG A 29 -0.30 -3.08 9.44
C ARG A 29 -0.98 -1.94 8.70
N ALA A 30 -2.10 -1.47 9.22
CA ALA A 30 -2.83 -0.37 8.61
C ALA A 30 -1.94 0.86 8.45
N GLY A 31 -2.02 1.50 7.31
CA GLY A 31 -1.23 2.69 7.05
C GLY A 31 -1.16 3.04 5.59
N PHE A 32 -0.36 4.07 5.32
CA PHE A 32 -0.12 4.57 3.97
C PHE A 32 1.36 4.40 3.66
N TYR A 33 1.66 3.82 2.54
CA TYR A 33 3.03 3.44 2.19
C TYR A 33 3.39 3.91 0.80
N VAL A 34 4.68 4.07 0.56
CA VAL A 34 5.21 4.38 -0.77
C VAL A 34 6.46 3.53 -0.99
N SER A 35 6.64 3.08 -2.22
CA SER A 35 7.83 2.31 -2.57
C SER A 35 9.06 3.19 -2.56
N SER A 36 10.20 2.64 -2.13
CA SER A 36 11.48 3.31 -2.28
C SER A 36 12.03 3.06 -3.68
N GLY A 37 12.86 4.00 -4.15
CA GLY A 37 13.40 3.93 -5.50
C GLY A 37 12.26 3.70 -6.49
N TRP A 38 12.47 2.83 -7.43
CA TRP A 38 11.46 2.52 -8.42
C TRP A 38 10.73 1.21 -8.13
N GLY A 39 10.77 0.74 -6.87
CA GLY A 39 10.11 -0.49 -6.44
C GLY A 39 10.88 -1.75 -6.81
N ASN A 40 12.14 -1.63 -7.17
CA ASN A 40 12.91 -2.76 -7.67
C ASN A 40 13.17 -3.85 -6.64
N ASN A 41 13.20 -3.48 -5.36
CA ASN A 41 13.51 -4.42 -4.28
C ASN A 41 12.25 -4.88 -3.55
N ILE A 42 11.09 -4.74 -4.16
CA ILE A 42 9.83 -5.10 -3.53
C ILE A 42 9.20 -6.24 -4.30
N SER A 43 8.76 -7.26 -3.57
CA SER A 43 8.08 -8.41 -4.14
C SER A 43 6.62 -8.45 -3.71
N GLY A 44 5.87 -9.38 -4.29
CA GLY A 44 4.44 -9.47 -3.99
C GLY A 44 3.59 -8.45 -4.73
N LEU A 45 4.13 -7.84 -5.76
CA LEU A 45 3.43 -6.87 -6.59
C LEU A 45 2.48 -7.57 -7.57
N PRO A 46 1.47 -6.84 -8.07
CA PRO A 46 0.68 -7.35 -9.19
C PRO A 46 1.60 -7.71 -10.36
N GLN A 47 1.31 -8.83 -11.00
CA GLN A 47 2.14 -9.33 -12.09
C GLN A 47 2.29 -8.32 -13.21
N GLU A 48 1.25 -7.54 -13.47
CA GLU A 48 1.31 -6.53 -14.51
C GLU A 48 2.41 -5.50 -14.28
N LEU A 49 2.69 -5.18 -13.01
CA LEU A 49 3.75 -4.23 -12.68
C LEU A 49 5.14 -4.82 -12.87
N ASP A 50 5.27 -6.14 -12.78
CA ASP A 50 6.57 -6.77 -12.97
C ASP A 50 7.09 -6.60 -14.38
N ASN A 51 6.20 -6.31 -15.32
CA ASN A 51 6.54 -6.15 -16.72
C ASN A 51 6.59 -4.69 -17.16
N ASN A 52 6.57 -3.76 -16.20
CA ASN A 52 6.56 -2.34 -16.50
C ASN A 52 7.92 -1.71 -16.25
N ASP A 53 8.16 -0.57 -16.91
CA ASP A 53 9.38 0.18 -16.72
C ASP A 53 9.50 0.73 -15.31
N SER A 54 8.38 0.99 -14.67
CA SER A 54 8.36 1.50 -13.30
C SER A 54 7.46 0.63 -12.46
N ARG A 55 8.00 0.16 -11.35
CA ARG A 55 7.25 -0.61 -10.37
C ARG A 55 6.91 0.23 -9.15
N ALA A 56 7.07 1.55 -9.24
CA ALA A 56 6.80 2.46 -8.14
C ALA A 56 5.29 2.56 -7.89
N PHE A 57 4.93 2.71 -6.63
CA PHE A 57 3.53 2.69 -6.24
C PHE A 57 3.31 3.38 -4.89
N TYR A 58 2.06 3.74 -4.65
CA TYR A 58 1.53 4.01 -3.32
C TYR A 58 0.70 2.81 -2.88
N LEU A 59 0.72 2.52 -1.59
CA LEU A 59 -0.05 1.41 -1.03
C LEU A 59 -0.84 1.89 0.17
N VAL A 60 -2.13 1.58 0.18
CA VAL A 60 -3.00 1.81 1.33
C VAL A 60 -3.36 0.46 1.92
N VAL A 61 -3.20 0.34 3.23
CA VAL A 61 -3.51 -0.90 3.93
C VAL A 61 -4.54 -0.61 5.01
N PHE A 62 -5.63 -1.34 4.98
CA PHE A 62 -6.61 -1.36 6.06
C PHE A 62 -6.57 -2.73 6.72
N SER A 63 -6.57 -2.75 8.04
CA SER A 63 -6.63 -3.99 8.79
C SER A 63 -7.07 -3.69 10.20
N LEU A 64 -7.59 -4.70 10.87
CA LEU A 64 -7.84 -4.61 12.30
C LEU A 64 -6.53 -4.73 13.05
N GLU A 65 -6.55 -4.38 14.33
CA GLU A 65 -5.35 -4.44 15.16
C GLU A 65 -4.71 -5.83 15.16
N SER A 66 -5.54 -6.85 15.05
CA SER A 66 -5.07 -8.23 15.00
C SER A 66 -4.44 -8.60 13.66
N GLY A 67 -4.55 -7.74 12.65
CA GLY A 67 -4.09 -8.04 11.30
C GLY A 67 -5.14 -8.74 10.45
N SER A 68 -6.33 -8.99 11.02
CA SER A 68 -7.41 -9.64 10.28
C SER A 68 -8.10 -8.65 9.34
N TYR A 69 -8.78 -9.19 8.35
CA TYR A 69 -9.52 -8.41 7.36
C TYR A 69 -8.63 -7.37 6.70
N CYS A 70 -7.43 -7.79 6.39
CA CYS A 70 -6.45 -6.91 5.77
C CYS A 70 -6.79 -6.70 4.31
N GLN A 71 -6.77 -5.45 3.88
CA GLN A 71 -7.03 -5.07 2.50
C GLN A 71 -5.89 -4.18 2.04
N GLN A 72 -5.42 -4.43 0.84
CA GLN A 72 -4.38 -3.62 0.22
C GLN A 72 -4.91 -3.02 -1.06
N ILE A 73 -4.73 -1.72 -1.22
CA ILE A 73 -5.04 -1.02 -2.46
C ILE A 73 -3.74 -0.39 -2.94
N LEU A 74 -3.33 -0.75 -4.13
CA LEU A 74 -2.08 -0.29 -4.71
C LEU A 74 -2.36 0.64 -5.87
N TYR A 75 -1.76 1.82 -5.82
CA TYR A 75 -1.85 2.83 -6.87
C TYR A 75 -0.49 2.92 -7.53
N SER A 76 -0.37 2.41 -8.75
CA SER A 76 0.91 2.51 -9.45
C SER A 76 1.17 3.96 -9.87
N PHE A 77 2.43 4.32 -9.98
CA PHE A 77 2.78 5.66 -10.47
C PHE A 77 2.32 5.88 -11.91
N LYS A 78 1.97 4.81 -12.61
CA LYS A 78 1.44 4.89 -13.98
C LYS A 78 -0.09 4.97 -14.02
N GLY A 79 -0.74 5.10 -12.86
CA GLY A 79 -2.18 5.30 -12.80
C GLY A 79 -3.02 4.04 -12.77
N LEU A 80 -2.40 2.88 -12.61
CA LEU A 80 -3.13 1.63 -12.46
C LEU A 80 -3.49 1.41 -11.00
N ILE A 81 -4.64 0.80 -10.75
CA ILE A 81 -5.11 0.53 -9.40
C ILE A 81 -5.38 -0.96 -9.24
N PHE A 82 -4.86 -1.53 -8.17
CA PHE A 82 -5.04 -2.94 -7.85
C PHE A 82 -5.53 -3.11 -6.43
N TYR A 83 -6.24 -4.20 -6.19
CA TYR A 83 -6.84 -4.49 -4.90
C TYR A 83 -6.70 -5.97 -4.57
N ARG A 84 -6.48 -6.27 -3.31
CA ARG A 84 -6.58 -7.64 -2.80
C ARG A 84 -6.91 -7.62 -1.31
N ALA A 85 -7.34 -8.76 -0.79
CA ALA A 85 -7.78 -8.85 0.59
C ALA A 85 -7.51 -10.23 1.17
N THR A 86 -7.50 -10.29 2.51
CA THR A 86 -7.55 -11.54 3.25
C THR A 86 -8.45 -11.34 4.46
N SER A 87 -9.16 -12.38 4.86
CA SER A 87 -10.07 -12.30 6.00
C SER A 87 -9.42 -12.69 7.32
N SER A 88 -8.24 -13.28 7.27
CA SER A 88 -7.57 -13.79 8.47
C SER A 88 -6.12 -13.36 8.49
N SER A 89 -5.58 -13.12 9.69
CA SER A 89 -4.20 -12.72 9.84
C SER A 89 -3.20 -13.79 9.39
N ASN A 90 -3.65 -15.04 9.33
CA ASN A 90 -2.79 -16.15 8.93
C ASN A 90 -3.10 -16.67 7.53
N SER A 91 -4.03 -16.06 6.84
CA SER A 91 -4.40 -16.48 5.50
C SER A 91 -3.58 -15.71 4.46
N PRO A 92 -3.21 -16.35 3.35
CA PRO A 92 -2.57 -15.61 2.28
C PRO A 92 -3.56 -14.65 1.65
N PHE A 93 -3.03 -13.61 1.01
CA PHE A 93 -3.86 -12.70 0.25
C PHE A 93 -4.42 -13.40 -0.99
N ASP A 94 -5.60 -12.95 -1.41
CA ASP A 94 -6.12 -13.27 -2.73
C ASP A 94 -5.18 -12.72 -3.79
N GLN A 95 -5.38 -13.14 -5.02
CA GLN A 95 -4.64 -12.56 -6.14
C GLN A 95 -5.02 -11.09 -6.28
N TRP A 96 -4.06 -10.30 -6.74
CA TRP A 96 -4.33 -8.91 -7.07
C TRP A 96 -5.40 -8.83 -8.18
N ARG A 97 -6.35 -7.94 -7.99
CA ARG A 97 -7.38 -7.65 -8.97
C ARG A 97 -7.19 -6.23 -9.47
N LYS A 98 -7.15 -6.07 -10.76
CA LYS A 98 -7.04 -4.75 -11.35
C LYS A 98 -8.39 -4.07 -11.34
N ILE A 99 -8.44 -2.83 -10.88
CA ILE A 99 -9.66 -2.04 -10.91
C ILE A 99 -9.69 -1.30 -12.23
N ASN A 100 -10.69 -1.59 -13.05
CA ASN A 100 -10.86 -0.95 -14.34
C ASN A 100 -11.84 0.19 -14.19
N LEU A 101 -11.36 1.40 -14.48
CA LEU A 101 -12.17 2.60 -14.44
C LEU A 101 -12.62 2.88 -15.88
N ILE A 102 -13.91 2.82 -16.10
CA ILE A 102 -14.47 3.03 -17.44
C ILE A 102 -15.09 4.40 -17.52
#